data_6e13b1e3d219d172564c07f7aa06b96a
#
_entry.id   6e13b1e3d219d172564c07f7aa06b96a
#
_cell.length_a   1.000
_cell.length_b   1.000
_cell.length_c   1.000
_cell.angle_alpha   90.00
_cell.angle_beta   90.00
_cell.angle_gamma   90.00
#
_symmetry.space_group_name_H-M   'P 1'
#
loop_
_entity.id
_entity.type
_entity.pdbx_description
1 polymer ?
#
loop_
_entity_poly.entity_id
_entity_poly.type
_entity_poly.pdbx_seq_one_letter_code
_entity_poly.pdbx_strand_id
1 'polypeptide(L)'
;LDINSGCIHLVDEVTYEVLPYLEEGLGTEAIAEKLENKYNREDIETSVRECNKLKEDGMLFTKDVYENVIEEFSNNRQTVVKALCLHIAHDCNLACRYCFAEEGEYHGRRALMSYEVGKKALDFLIANSGSRKNLEVDFFGGEPLMNWQVVKDLVKYGREQEKLHNKKFRFTLTTN
;
A
#
# COMPACT_ATOMS: atom_id res chain seq x y z
N LEU A 1 16.78 -4.52 -8.96
CA LEU A 1 15.36 -4.50 -9.28
C LEU A 1 15.09 -3.38 -10.26
N ASP A 2 14.55 -3.71 -11.41
CA ASP A 2 13.97 -2.74 -12.33
C ASP A 2 12.48 -2.56 -11.98
N ILE A 3 12.14 -1.37 -11.49
CA ILE A 3 10.82 -1.11 -10.88
C ILE A 3 9.70 -1.17 -11.91
N ASN A 4 9.95 -0.67 -13.12
CA ASN A 4 8.90 -0.55 -14.13
C ASN A 4 8.60 -1.87 -14.84
N SER A 5 9.62 -2.71 -15.07
CA SER A 5 9.41 -4.07 -15.61
C SER A 5 9.06 -5.10 -14.53
N GLY A 6 9.37 -4.81 -13.25
CA GLY A 6 9.24 -5.76 -12.14
C GLY A 6 10.32 -6.85 -12.13
N CYS A 7 11.34 -6.77 -13.00
CA CYS A 7 12.40 -7.77 -13.10
C CYS A 7 13.42 -7.62 -11.96
N ILE A 8 13.84 -8.76 -11.41
CA ILE A 8 14.91 -8.85 -10.42
C ILE A 8 16.10 -9.54 -11.07
N HIS A 9 17.24 -8.87 -11.08
CA HIS A 9 18.48 -9.39 -11.63
C HIS A 9 19.46 -9.70 -10.48
N LEU A 10 20.02 -10.88 -10.51
CA LEU A 10 21.18 -11.23 -9.71
C LEU A 10 22.43 -10.97 -10.55
N VAL A 11 23.28 -10.08 -10.10
CA VAL A 11 24.47 -9.63 -10.83
C VAL A 11 25.73 -9.91 -10.02
N ASP A 12 26.86 -10.09 -10.69
CA ASP A 12 28.18 -10.15 -10.11
C ASP A 12 28.75 -8.75 -9.83
N GLU A 13 29.94 -8.68 -9.23
CA GLU A 13 30.58 -7.41 -8.87
C GLU A 13 30.92 -6.56 -10.08
N VAL A 14 31.35 -7.20 -11.20
CA VAL A 14 31.70 -6.48 -12.45
C VAL A 14 30.45 -5.81 -13.02
N THR A 15 29.40 -6.57 -13.16
CA THR A 15 28.12 -6.07 -13.69
C THR A 15 27.53 -4.98 -12.79
N TYR A 16 27.61 -5.15 -11.46
CA TYR A 16 27.15 -4.15 -10.50
C TYR A 16 27.85 -2.79 -10.71
N GLU A 17 29.18 -2.78 -10.98
CA GLU A 17 29.91 -1.55 -11.22
C GLU A 17 29.75 -0.99 -12.64
N VAL A 18 29.37 -1.81 -13.61
CA VAL A 18 29.05 -1.40 -14.98
C VAL A 18 27.70 -0.68 -15.07
N LEU A 19 26.71 -1.10 -14.28
CA LEU A 19 25.33 -0.59 -14.35
C LEU A 19 25.20 0.94 -14.26
N PRO A 20 25.85 1.66 -13.32
CA PRO A 20 25.74 3.12 -13.23
C PRO A 20 26.22 3.83 -14.51
N TYR A 21 27.28 3.36 -15.10
CA TYR A 21 27.83 3.96 -16.33
C TYR A 21 26.94 3.70 -17.55
N LEU A 22 26.29 2.53 -17.60
CA LEU A 22 25.29 2.25 -18.63
C LEU A 22 24.03 3.10 -18.49
N GLU A 23 23.62 3.39 -17.26
CA GLU A 23 22.49 4.28 -16.97
C GLU A 23 22.81 5.73 -17.39
N GLU A 24 24.06 6.17 -17.18
CA GLU A 24 24.57 7.46 -17.69
C GLU A 24 24.71 7.51 -19.22
N GLY A 25 24.58 6.37 -19.91
CA GLY A 25 24.66 6.26 -21.35
C GLY A 25 26.08 6.16 -21.92
N LEU A 26 27.07 5.78 -21.12
CA LEU A 26 28.43 5.56 -21.56
C LEU A 26 28.51 4.34 -22.49
N GLY A 27 29.36 4.45 -23.54
CA GLY A 27 29.65 3.31 -24.39
C GLY A 27 30.67 2.35 -23.80
N THR A 28 30.74 1.14 -24.36
CA THR A 28 31.56 0.02 -23.84
C THR A 28 33.04 0.42 -23.67
N GLU A 29 33.65 1.14 -24.61
CA GLU A 29 35.06 1.57 -24.50
C GLU A 29 35.30 2.48 -23.30
N ALA A 30 34.43 3.48 -23.11
CA ALA A 30 34.55 4.43 -22.00
C ALA A 30 34.37 3.75 -20.64
N ILE A 31 33.50 2.72 -20.57
CA ILE A 31 33.32 1.90 -19.35
C ILE A 31 34.55 1.04 -19.08
N ALA A 32 35.10 0.43 -20.14
CA ALA A 32 36.32 -0.38 -20.06
C ALA A 32 37.51 0.45 -19.53
N GLU A 33 37.75 1.64 -20.08
CA GLU A 33 38.81 2.54 -19.60
C GLU A 33 38.68 2.94 -18.14
N LYS A 34 37.47 3.06 -17.64
CA LYS A 34 37.20 3.41 -16.20
C LYS A 34 37.44 2.25 -15.26
N LEU A 35 37.20 1.02 -15.71
CA LEU A 35 37.19 -0.17 -14.87
C LEU A 35 38.38 -1.12 -15.10
N GLU A 36 39.22 -0.90 -16.14
CA GLU A 36 40.36 -1.78 -16.49
C GLU A 36 41.40 -1.95 -15.39
N ASN A 37 41.50 -1.00 -14.47
CA ASN A 37 42.39 -1.11 -13.30
C ASN A 37 41.89 -2.12 -12.25
N LYS A 38 40.64 -2.56 -12.36
CA LYS A 38 39.95 -3.39 -11.36
C LYS A 38 39.50 -4.74 -11.91
N TYR A 39 39.10 -4.77 -13.18
CA TYR A 39 38.55 -5.95 -13.85
C TYR A 39 39.17 -6.17 -15.23
N ASN A 40 39.11 -7.42 -15.71
CA ASN A 40 39.49 -7.74 -17.08
C ASN A 40 38.58 -7.05 -18.07
N ARG A 41 39.18 -6.60 -19.19
CA ARG A 41 38.42 -5.98 -20.28
C ARG A 41 37.32 -6.90 -20.82
N GLU A 42 37.63 -8.20 -20.99
CA GLU A 42 36.69 -9.20 -21.51
C GLU A 42 35.47 -9.36 -20.60
N ASP A 43 35.66 -9.34 -19.27
CA ASP A 43 34.60 -9.42 -18.28
C ASP A 43 33.69 -8.19 -18.35
N ILE A 44 34.29 -6.97 -18.48
CA ILE A 44 33.56 -5.71 -18.62
C ILE A 44 32.71 -5.72 -19.90
N GLU A 45 33.32 -6.07 -21.06
CA GLU A 45 32.64 -6.11 -22.36
C GLU A 45 31.49 -7.15 -22.37
N THR A 46 31.68 -8.28 -21.67
CA THR A 46 30.63 -9.30 -21.52
C THR A 46 29.47 -8.77 -20.68
N SER A 47 29.75 -8.14 -19.53
CA SER A 47 28.72 -7.55 -18.67
C SER A 47 27.92 -6.46 -19.38
N VAL A 48 28.62 -5.57 -20.13
CA VAL A 48 27.97 -4.53 -20.95
C VAL A 48 27.05 -5.13 -22.00
N ARG A 49 27.50 -6.18 -22.70
CA ARG A 49 26.70 -6.86 -23.73
C ARG A 49 25.45 -7.51 -23.12
N GLU A 50 25.58 -8.18 -21.99
CA GLU A 50 24.45 -8.81 -21.31
C GLU A 50 23.45 -7.77 -20.80
N CYS A 51 23.91 -6.69 -20.18
CA CYS A 51 23.05 -5.59 -19.75
C CYS A 51 22.31 -4.92 -20.92
N ASN A 52 23.01 -4.69 -22.05
CA ASN A 52 22.37 -4.12 -23.23
C ASN A 52 21.30 -5.04 -23.80
N LYS A 53 21.52 -6.36 -23.78
CA LYS A 53 20.49 -7.33 -24.18
C LYS A 53 19.27 -7.26 -23.27
N LEU A 54 19.46 -7.19 -21.95
CA LEU A 54 18.35 -7.03 -21.01
C LEU A 54 17.59 -5.72 -21.22
N LYS A 55 18.29 -4.65 -21.60
CA LYS A 55 17.68 -3.37 -21.97
C LYS A 55 16.84 -3.47 -23.25
N GLU A 56 17.36 -4.13 -24.30
CA GLU A 56 16.62 -4.41 -25.55
C GLU A 56 15.37 -5.27 -25.29
N ASP A 57 15.48 -6.25 -24.41
CA ASP A 57 14.38 -7.14 -24.01
C ASP A 57 13.35 -6.46 -23.09
N GLY A 58 13.55 -5.18 -22.72
CA GLY A 58 12.65 -4.42 -21.87
C GLY A 58 12.63 -4.89 -20.42
N MET A 59 13.75 -5.42 -19.91
CA MET A 59 13.89 -5.94 -18.55
C MET A 59 14.84 -5.12 -17.67
N LEU A 60 15.56 -4.14 -18.25
CA LEU A 60 16.52 -3.29 -17.57
C LEU A 60 16.44 -1.85 -18.08
N PHE A 61 16.55 -0.87 -17.17
CA PHE A 61 16.41 0.57 -17.44
C PHE A 61 15.10 0.92 -18.17
N THR A 62 14.02 0.26 -17.74
CA THR A 62 12.70 0.46 -18.35
C THR A 62 12.09 1.79 -17.92
N LYS A 63 11.33 2.41 -18.83
CA LYS A 63 10.63 3.67 -18.56
C LYS A 63 9.25 3.38 -17.95
N ASP A 64 8.81 4.28 -17.06
CA ASP A 64 7.45 4.27 -16.59
C ASP A 64 6.49 4.66 -17.72
N VAL A 65 5.75 3.67 -18.22
CA VAL A 65 4.74 3.89 -19.28
C VAL A 65 3.49 4.59 -18.76
N TYR A 66 3.34 4.70 -17.44
CA TYR A 66 2.19 5.31 -16.78
C TYR A 66 2.47 6.73 -16.26
N GLU A 67 3.68 7.27 -16.41
CA GLU A 67 4.07 8.59 -15.92
C GLU A 67 3.08 9.69 -16.36
N ASN A 68 2.74 9.73 -17.65
CA ASN A 68 1.78 10.70 -18.18
C ASN A 68 0.32 10.43 -17.75
N VAL A 69 0.00 9.16 -17.46
CA VAL A 69 -1.35 8.74 -17.05
C VAL A 69 -1.63 9.14 -15.60
N ILE A 70 -0.60 9.16 -14.74
CA ILE A 70 -0.72 9.54 -13.33
C ILE A 70 -1.16 11.00 -13.19
N GLU A 71 -0.62 11.91 -14.01
CA GLU A 71 -1.04 13.33 -13.97
C GLU A 71 -2.52 13.51 -14.35
N GLU A 72 -2.99 12.82 -15.37
CA GLU A 72 -4.39 12.86 -15.81
C GLU A 72 -5.33 12.26 -14.75
N PHE A 73 -4.96 11.12 -14.14
CA PHE A 73 -5.69 10.52 -13.03
C PHE A 73 -5.71 11.39 -11.79
N SER A 74 -4.59 12.03 -11.46
CA SER A 74 -4.44 12.88 -10.28
C SER A 74 -5.33 14.13 -10.37
N ASN A 75 -5.39 14.77 -11.53
CA ASN A 75 -6.14 15.99 -11.76
C ASN A 75 -7.67 15.75 -11.80
N ASN A 76 -8.11 14.56 -12.17
CA ASN A 76 -9.53 14.20 -12.28
C ASN A 76 -10.08 13.41 -11.08
N ARG A 77 -9.27 13.16 -10.06
CA ARG A 77 -9.63 12.31 -8.93
C ARG A 77 -10.51 13.04 -7.94
N GLN A 78 -11.80 12.73 -7.90
CA GLN A 78 -12.65 13.11 -6.78
C GLN A 78 -12.29 12.26 -5.56
N THR A 79 -11.78 12.90 -4.52
CA THR A 79 -11.47 12.23 -3.26
C THR A 79 -12.76 12.03 -2.47
N VAL A 80 -13.33 10.84 -2.54
CA VAL A 80 -14.50 10.45 -1.74
C VAL A 80 -14.16 9.31 -0.81
N VAL A 81 -14.68 9.37 0.42
CA VAL A 81 -14.48 8.31 1.40
C VAL A 81 -15.40 7.14 1.06
N LYS A 82 -14.83 5.94 0.94
CA LYS A 82 -15.58 4.71 0.65
C LYS A 82 -15.79 3.86 1.91
N ALA A 83 -14.81 3.82 2.77
CA ALA A 83 -14.75 2.86 3.86
C ALA A 83 -14.15 3.47 5.12
N LEU A 84 -14.52 2.93 6.27
CA LEU A 84 -13.91 3.19 7.57
C LEU A 84 -13.55 1.87 8.24
N CYS A 85 -12.40 1.84 8.88
CA CYS A 85 -12.06 0.84 9.87
C CYS A 85 -12.22 1.47 11.26
N LEU A 86 -13.14 0.98 12.04
CA LEU A 86 -13.45 1.48 13.37
C LEU A 86 -12.82 0.58 14.45
N HIS A 87 -11.82 1.09 15.13
CA HIS A 87 -11.25 0.42 16.29
C HIS A 87 -12.23 0.50 17.47
N ILE A 88 -13.14 -0.46 17.52
CA ILE A 88 -14.25 -0.51 18.51
C ILE A 88 -13.73 -0.79 19.92
N ALA A 89 -12.64 -1.55 20.03
CA ALA A 89 -12.01 -1.86 21.29
C ALA A 89 -10.50 -1.78 21.19
N HIS A 90 -9.87 -0.97 22.00
CA HIS A 90 -8.45 -1.02 22.36
C HIS A 90 -8.28 -1.90 23.59
N ASP A 91 -8.76 -3.13 23.50
CA ASP A 91 -8.69 -4.17 24.51
C ASP A 91 -8.94 -5.53 23.85
N CYS A 92 -8.36 -6.59 24.38
CA CYS A 92 -8.50 -7.94 23.87
C CYS A 92 -8.53 -8.96 25.01
N ASN A 93 -9.27 -10.03 24.81
CA ASN A 93 -9.32 -11.18 25.73
C ASN A 93 -8.28 -12.25 25.41
N LEU A 94 -7.43 -12.04 24.37
CA LEU A 94 -6.31 -12.90 24.01
C LEU A 94 -4.98 -12.15 24.05
N ALA A 95 -3.87 -12.89 24.25
CA ALA A 95 -2.50 -12.39 24.20
C ALA A 95 -1.69 -13.13 23.12
N CYS A 96 -2.03 -12.92 21.86
CA CYS A 96 -1.40 -13.61 20.74
C CYS A 96 0.05 -13.14 20.56
N ARG A 97 1.02 -14.06 20.48
CA ARG A 97 2.46 -13.73 20.34
C ARG A 97 2.79 -12.93 19.08
N TYR A 98 1.98 -13.01 18.04
CA TYR A 98 2.14 -12.30 16.77
C TYR A 98 1.27 -11.05 16.67
N CYS A 99 0.63 -10.61 17.76
CA CYS A 99 -0.26 -9.47 17.73
C CYS A 99 0.50 -8.18 17.50
N PHE A 100 0.26 -7.52 16.38
CA PHE A 100 0.85 -6.22 16.06
C PHE A 100 0.29 -5.07 16.91
N ALA A 101 -0.82 -5.31 17.60
CA ALA A 101 -1.57 -4.33 18.38
C ALA A 101 -1.29 -4.44 19.89
N GLU A 102 -0.24 -5.15 20.33
CA GLU A 102 0.15 -5.30 21.74
C GLU A 102 -1.07 -5.64 22.63
N GLU A 103 -1.64 -6.82 22.44
CA GLU A 103 -2.85 -7.26 23.12
C GLU A 103 -4.07 -6.34 22.92
N GLY A 104 -4.08 -5.58 21.82
CA GLY A 104 -5.16 -4.69 21.45
C GLY A 104 -5.01 -3.24 21.94
N GLU A 105 -3.96 -2.91 22.69
CA GLU A 105 -3.74 -1.56 23.23
C GLU A 105 -3.22 -0.54 22.24
N TYR A 106 -2.60 -0.98 21.12
CA TYR A 106 -2.03 -0.12 20.07
C TYR A 106 -1.08 0.95 20.61
N HIS A 107 -0.14 0.56 21.48
CA HIS A 107 0.81 1.45 22.18
C HIS A 107 0.14 2.56 23.01
N GLY A 108 -1.10 2.37 23.37
CA GLY A 108 -1.91 3.36 24.08
C GLY A 108 -2.45 2.84 25.44
N ARG A 109 -3.69 3.05 25.64
CA ARG A 109 -4.41 2.57 26.83
C ARG A 109 -5.60 1.71 26.43
N ARG A 110 -5.96 0.77 27.29
CA ARG A 110 -7.22 0.01 27.15
C ARG A 110 -8.41 0.95 27.18
N ALA A 111 -9.23 0.89 26.16
CA ALA A 111 -10.40 1.73 26.01
C ALA A 111 -11.42 1.08 25.06
N LEU A 112 -12.68 1.40 25.26
CA LEU A 112 -13.76 1.01 24.38
C LEU A 112 -14.32 2.26 23.70
N MET A 113 -14.64 2.16 22.40
CA MET A 113 -15.26 3.26 21.66
C MET A 113 -16.66 3.55 22.20
N SER A 114 -16.99 4.82 22.44
CA SER A 114 -18.36 5.19 22.77
C SER A 114 -19.26 5.17 21.52
N TYR A 115 -20.55 4.98 21.73
CA TYR A 115 -21.54 5.05 20.65
C TYR A 115 -21.49 6.39 19.91
N GLU A 116 -21.32 7.51 20.63
CA GLU A 116 -21.26 8.85 20.07
C GLU A 116 -20.09 9.03 19.10
N VAL A 117 -18.93 8.46 19.42
CA VAL A 117 -17.76 8.49 18.54
C VAL A 117 -18.03 7.68 17.28
N GLY A 118 -18.52 6.46 17.42
CA GLY A 118 -18.86 5.61 16.27
C GLY A 118 -19.96 6.23 15.38
N LYS A 119 -20.98 6.83 16.00
CA LYS A 119 -22.04 7.57 15.29
C LYS A 119 -21.46 8.71 14.46
N LYS A 120 -20.58 9.55 15.04
CA LYS A 120 -19.92 10.64 14.32
C LYS A 120 -19.07 10.12 13.17
N ALA A 121 -18.43 8.98 13.32
CA ALA A 121 -17.66 8.36 12.24
C ALA A 121 -18.57 7.92 11.08
N LEU A 122 -19.72 7.34 11.33
CA LEU A 122 -20.70 7.00 10.29
C LEU A 122 -21.25 8.26 9.62
N ASP A 123 -21.57 9.30 10.38
CA ASP A 123 -22.02 10.60 9.84
C ASP A 123 -20.94 11.20 8.92
N PHE A 124 -19.67 11.16 9.34
CA PHE A 124 -18.53 11.59 8.53
C PHE A 124 -18.42 10.80 7.22
N LEU A 125 -18.54 9.46 7.28
CA LEU A 125 -18.49 8.62 6.10
C LEU A 125 -19.60 8.98 5.10
N ILE A 126 -20.82 9.18 5.58
CA ILE A 126 -21.95 9.58 4.74
C ILE A 126 -21.67 10.94 4.08
N ALA A 127 -21.28 11.93 4.88
CA ALA A 127 -21.05 13.31 4.41
C ALA A 127 -19.93 13.40 3.36
N ASN A 128 -18.89 12.55 3.47
CA ASN A 128 -17.71 12.60 2.61
C ASN A 128 -17.71 11.51 1.50
N SER A 129 -18.81 10.79 1.32
CA SER A 129 -18.91 9.72 0.32
C SER A 129 -19.41 10.18 -1.06
N GLY A 130 -19.75 11.45 -1.23
CA GLY A 130 -20.27 12.00 -2.47
C GLY A 130 -21.45 11.20 -3.04
N SER A 131 -21.44 10.90 -4.32
CA SER A 131 -22.47 10.11 -5.01
C SER A 131 -22.37 8.59 -4.79
N ARG A 132 -21.35 8.11 -4.07
CA ARG A 132 -21.13 6.68 -3.82
C ARG A 132 -22.24 6.08 -2.96
N LYS A 133 -22.91 5.06 -3.47
CA LYS A 133 -24.02 4.39 -2.75
C LYS A 133 -23.51 3.35 -1.75
N ASN A 134 -22.55 2.52 -2.17
CA ASN A 134 -22.03 1.42 -1.35
C ASN A 134 -20.88 1.91 -0.48
N LEU A 135 -21.05 1.82 0.83
CA LEU A 135 -20.10 2.20 1.85
C LEU A 135 -19.71 0.98 2.69
N GLU A 136 -18.52 0.96 3.21
CA GLU A 136 -17.98 -0.15 3.98
C GLU A 136 -17.56 0.33 5.37
N VAL A 137 -17.90 -0.45 6.39
CA VAL A 137 -17.47 -0.22 7.77
C VAL A 137 -16.97 -1.53 8.34
N ASP A 138 -15.72 -1.57 8.70
CA ASP A 138 -15.10 -2.70 9.36
C ASP A 138 -14.94 -2.41 10.85
N PHE A 139 -15.54 -3.27 11.69
CA PHE A 139 -15.36 -3.24 13.13
C PHE A 139 -14.13 -4.06 13.49
N PHE A 140 -13.11 -3.37 13.95
CA PHE A 140 -11.78 -3.89 14.20
C PHE A 140 -11.30 -3.51 15.62
N GLY A 141 -10.04 -3.81 15.91
CA GLY A 141 -9.40 -3.42 17.16
C GLY A 141 -8.66 -4.58 17.80
N GLY A 142 -8.64 -4.65 19.12
CA GLY A 142 -8.17 -5.83 19.85
C GLY A 142 -9.16 -6.97 19.65
N GLU A 143 -10.27 -6.98 20.43
CA GLU A 143 -11.41 -7.87 20.21
C GLU A 143 -12.72 -7.07 20.16
N PRO A 144 -13.32 -6.87 18.98
CA PRO A 144 -14.52 -6.05 18.83
C PRO A 144 -15.73 -6.55 19.63
N LEU A 145 -15.83 -7.85 19.88
CA LEU A 145 -16.95 -8.41 20.66
C LEU A 145 -16.93 -7.96 22.12
N MET A 146 -15.81 -7.46 22.63
CA MET A 146 -15.77 -6.83 23.97
C MET A 146 -16.62 -5.56 24.03
N ASN A 147 -16.93 -4.94 22.90
CA ASN A 147 -17.80 -3.78 22.78
C ASN A 147 -19.06 -4.07 21.93
N TRP A 148 -19.58 -5.29 22.07
CA TRP A 148 -20.64 -5.82 21.21
C TRP A 148 -21.92 -4.97 21.19
N GLN A 149 -22.28 -4.34 22.31
CA GLN A 149 -23.48 -3.51 22.34
C GLN A 149 -23.34 -2.31 21.42
N VAL A 150 -22.19 -1.63 21.44
CA VAL A 150 -21.93 -0.48 20.55
C VAL A 150 -21.90 -0.90 19.09
N VAL A 151 -21.34 -2.07 18.75
CA VAL A 151 -21.40 -2.62 17.40
C VAL A 151 -22.85 -2.76 16.92
N LYS A 152 -23.72 -3.38 17.73
CA LYS A 152 -25.15 -3.53 17.37
C LYS A 152 -25.86 -2.20 17.20
N ASP A 153 -25.60 -1.25 18.08
CA ASP A 153 -26.24 0.07 18.03
C ASP A 153 -25.79 0.88 16.83
N LEU A 154 -24.50 0.79 16.44
CA LEU A 154 -23.97 1.41 15.23
C LEU A 154 -24.51 0.78 13.96
N VAL A 155 -24.65 -0.55 13.91
CA VAL A 155 -25.28 -1.23 12.77
C VAL A 155 -26.73 -0.79 12.63
N LYS A 156 -27.50 -0.75 13.74
CA LYS A 156 -28.88 -0.25 13.74
C LYS A 156 -28.96 1.18 13.20
N TYR A 157 -28.13 2.07 13.75
CA TYR A 157 -28.05 3.45 13.29
C TYR A 157 -27.70 3.55 11.80
N GLY A 158 -26.69 2.82 11.34
CA GLY A 158 -26.32 2.78 9.92
C GLY A 158 -27.48 2.34 9.02
N ARG A 159 -28.24 1.30 9.40
CA ARG A 159 -29.43 0.85 8.65
C ARG A 159 -30.55 1.90 8.59
N GLU A 160 -30.69 2.73 9.60
CA GLU A 160 -31.61 3.86 9.57
C GLU A 160 -31.13 4.96 8.62
N GLN A 161 -29.83 5.29 8.65
CA GLN A 161 -29.21 6.29 7.79
C GLN A 161 -29.18 5.88 6.31
N GLU A 162 -29.13 4.60 5.98
CA GLU A 162 -29.22 4.10 4.60
C GLU A 162 -30.47 4.64 3.86
N LYS A 163 -31.58 4.66 4.55
CA LYS A 163 -32.87 5.10 4.01
C LYS A 163 -32.91 6.62 3.79
N LEU A 164 -32.28 7.38 4.70
CA LEU A 164 -32.31 8.85 4.67
C LEU A 164 -31.36 9.41 3.61
N HIS A 165 -30.23 8.75 3.38
CA HIS A 165 -29.14 9.26 2.55
C HIS A 165 -28.95 8.49 1.23
N ASN A 166 -29.84 7.53 0.90
CA ASN A 166 -29.71 6.68 -0.29
C ASN A 166 -28.33 5.98 -0.35
N LYS A 167 -27.90 5.48 0.80
CA LYS A 167 -26.64 4.74 0.97
C LYS A 167 -26.94 3.26 1.29
N LYS A 168 -25.90 2.42 1.16
CA LYS A 168 -25.96 1.00 1.53
C LYS A 168 -24.66 0.62 2.20
N PHE A 169 -24.71 0.26 3.48
CA PHE A 169 -23.55 -0.15 4.25
C PHE A 169 -23.31 -1.66 4.16
N ARG A 170 -22.05 -2.01 3.95
CA ARG A 170 -21.53 -3.32 4.24
C ARG A 170 -20.76 -3.23 5.55
N PHE A 171 -21.28 -3.91 6.57
CA PHE A 171 -20.59 -4.05 7.85
C PHE A 171 -19.83 -5.36 7.88
N THR A 172 -18.58 -5.31 8.28
CA THR A 172 -17.71 -6.46 8.55
C THR A 172 -17.18 -6.39 9.97
N LEU A 173 -16.76 -7.52 10.50
CA LEU A 173 -16.23 -7.63 11.86
C LEU A 173 -15.12 -8.68 11.84
N THR A 174 -13.96 -8.32 12.38
CA THR A 174 -12.83 -9.22 12.56
C THR A 174 -12.73 -9.59 14.03
N THR A 175 -12.90 -10.87 14.34
CA THR A 175 -12.94 -11.40 15.71
C THR A 175 -12.10 -12.66 15.86
N ASN A 176 -11.64 -12.96 17.06
CA ASN A 176 -10.92 -14.18 17.40
C ASN A 176 -11.85 -15.38 17.71
#